data_95b3b988413d8fcd57e3c6375f6f42a9
#
_entry.id   95b3b988413d8fcd57e3c6375f6f42a9
#
_cell.length_a   1.000
_cell.length_b   1.000
_cell.length_c   1.000
_cell.angle_alpha   90.00
_cell.angle_beta   90.00
_cell.angle_gamma   90.00
#
_symmetry.space_group_name_H-M   'P 1'
#
loop_
_entity.id
_entity.type
_entity.pdbx_description
1 polymer ?
#
loop_
_entity_poly.entity_id
_entity_poly.type
_entity_poly.pdbx_seq_one_letter_code
_entity_poly.pdbx_strand_id
1 'polypeptide(L)'
;MSFLTKIFGSRNERILRRLRKQVAKINKMEPAFEALSDDELRAKTEEFRSRLANGETLQQLLPEAFATVREAGKRVLGMRHFDVQLIGGMVLTNRCIAEMRTGEGKTLTATLPCYLMALEGKGVHVVTVNDYLARRDAETNRPLFEFLGMTVGVNIPGLPPEAKREAYAADITYATNSELGFDYLRDNLAHSKEERFQRHLGYALVDEVDSILIDEARTPLIISGQAEDSSELYIAVNKLIPNLIKQEKEDTEEYTGEGDRSEERRVGKECRSRWS
;
A
#
# COMPACT_ATOMS: atom_id res chain seq x y z
N MET A 1 22.93 31.41 1.68
CA MET A 1 22.81 30.80 0.35
C MET A 1 24.12 30.95 -0.38
N SER A 2 24.67 29.84 -0.93
CA SER A 2 25.94 29.87 -1.68
C SER A 2 25.79 30.69 -2.97
N PHE A 3 26.86 31.38 -3.39
CA PHE A 3 26.93 32.14 -4.63
C PHE A 3 26.55 31.31 -5.86
N LEU A 4 26.90 30.01 -5.87
CA LEU A 4 26.53 29.04 -6.91
C LEU A 4 25.01 28.81 -6.99
N THR A 5 24.30 28.83 -5.87
CA THR A 5 22.82 28.68 -5.86
C THR A 5 22.11 29.90 -6.44
N LYS A 6 22.71 31.09 -6.37
CA LYS A 6 22.16 32.30 -7.00
C LYS A 6 22.27 32.27 -8.53
N ILE A 7 23.33 31.62 -9.07
CA ILE A 7 23.56 31.54 -10.54
C ILE A 7 22.83 30.35 -11.15
N PHE A 8 22.91 29.17 -10.54
CA PHE A 8 22.42 27.92 -11.10
C PHE A 8 21.05 27.50 -10.56
N GLY A 9 20.48 28.20 -9.60
CA GLY A 9 19.27 27.84 -8.91
C GLY A 9 19.47 26.68 -7.92
N SER A 10 18.49 26.44 -7.05
CA SER A 10 18.45 25.29 -6.17
C SER A 10 18.23 23.97 -6.95
N ARG A 11 18.48 22.83 -6.32
CA ARG A 11 18.16 21.50 -6.90
C ARG A 11 16.68 21.43 -7.29
N ASN A 12 15.79 21.91 -6.45
CA ASN A 12 14.36 21.91 -6.68
C ASN A 12 13.97 22.79 -7.88
N GLU A 13 14.54 24.00 -8.01
CA GLU A 13 14.28 24.85 -9.16
C GLU A 13 14.69 24.22 -10.49
N ARG A 14 15.80 23.48 -10.51
CA ARG A 14 16.23 22.74 -11.70
C ARG A 14 15.28 21.60 -12.06
N ILE A 15 14.80 20.86 -11.04
CA ILE A 15 13.79 19.82 -11.23
C ILE A 15 12.50 20.44 -11.76
N LEU A 16 11.97 21.47 -11.11
CA LEU A 16 10.77 22.19 -11.53
C LEU A 16 10.88 22.73 -12.97
N ARG A 17 12.04 23.29 -13.34
CA ARG A 17 12.28 23.77 -14.72
C ARG A 17 12.18 22.64 -15.75
N ARG A 18 12.64 21.43 -15.40
CA ARG A 18 12.51 20.25 -16.26
C ARG A 18 11.06 19.79 -16.35
N LEU A 19 10.35 19.75 -15.22
CA LEU A 19 8.93 19.34 -15.17
C LEU A 19 8.05 20.32 -15.93
N ARG A 20 8.29 21.63 -15.85
CA ARG A 20 7.56 22.64 -16.63
C ARG A 20 7.67 22.41 -18.14
N LYS A 21 8.77 21.84 -18.63
CA LYS A 21 8.87 21.45 -20.05
C LYS A 21 7.91 20.31 -20.42
N GLN A 22 7.68 19.38 -19.50
CA GLN A 22 6.68 18.31 -19.70
C GLN A 22 5.26 18.87 -19.62
N VAL A 23 4.99 19.78 -18.69
CA VAL A 23 3.70 20.51 -18.63
C VAL A 23 3.40 21.21 -19.95
N ALA A 24 4.39 21.90 -20.52
CA ALA A 24 4.23 22.55 -21.82
C ALA A 24 3.91 21.58 -22.96
N LYS A 25 4.42 20.33 -22.92
CA LYS A 25 4.02 19.28 -23.87
C LYS A 25 2.58 18.84 -23.67
N ILE A 26 2.17 18.61 -22.41
CA ILE A 26 0.81 18.22 -22.06
C ILE A 26 -0.18 19.32 -22.51
N ASN A 27 0.13 20.58 -22.24
CA ASN A 27 -0.69 21.72 -22.67
C ASN A 27 -0.81 21.82 -24.19
N LYS A 28 0.24 21.47 -24.93
CA LYS A 28 0.19 21.41 -26.40
C LYS A 28 -0.72 20.31 -26.94
N MET A 29 -0.86 19.21 -26.22
CA MET A 29 -1.71 18.08 -26.57
C MET A 29 -3.19 18.34 -26.27
N GLU A 30 -3.51 19.26 -25.35
CA GLU A 30 -4.85 19.50 -24.85
C GLU A 30 -5.90 19.68 -25.95
N PRO A 31 -5.70 20.52 -27.00
CA PRO A 31 -6.70 20.67 -28.06
C PRO A 31 -6.99 19.38 -28.83
N ALA A 32 -5.99 18.51 -28.99
CA ALA A 32 -6.16 17.23 -29.67
C ALA A 32 -6.97 16.24 -28.81
N PHE A 33 -6.79 16.27 -27.48
CA PHE A 33 -7.57 15.43 -26.55
C PHE A 33 -8.99 15.97 -26.34
N GLU A 34 -9.19 17.28 -26.36
CA GLU A 34 -10.53 17.90 -26.35
C GLU A 34 -11.37 17.53 -27.60
N ALA A 35 -10.73 17.32 -28.74
CA ALA A 35 -11.42 16.93 -29.96
C ALA A 35 -11.84 15.45 -30.02
N LEU A 36 -11.31 14.59 -29.14
CA LEU A 36 -11.67 13.17 -29.08
C LEU A 36 -13.12 13.01 -28.58
N SER A 37 -13.83 12.05 -29.14
CA SER A 37 -15.08 11.57 -28.56
C SER A 37 -14.84 10.85 -27.23
N ASP A 38 -15.89 10.61 -26.45
CA ASP A 38 -15.77 9.87 -25.18
C ASP A 38 -15.25 8.45 -25.40
N ASP A 39 -15.67 7.78 -26.47
CA ASP A 39 -15.21 6.42 -26.78
C ASP A 39 -13.75 6.40 -27.22
N GLU A 40 -13.30 7.39 -28.00
CA GLU A 40 -11.88 7.52 -28.36
C GLU A 40 -11.01 7.83 -27.15
N LEU A 41 -11.50 8.65 -26.21
CA LEU A 41 -10.77 8.97 -24.98
C LEU A 41 -10.67 7.74 -24.06
N ARG A 42 -11.72 6.94 -23.94
CA ARG A 42 -11.72 5.65 -23.22
C ARG A 42 -10.76 4.65 -23.83
N ALA A 43 -10.75 4.57 -25.16
CA ALA A 43 -9.88 3.65 -25.90
C ALA A 43 -8.37 3.93 -25.68
N LYS A 44 -7.99 5.13 -25.21
CA LYS A 44 -6.60 5.45 -24.87
C LYS A 44 -6.00 4.54 -23.82
N THR A 45 -6.79 4.04 -22.88
CA THR A 45 -6.29 3.10 -21.85
C THR A 45 -5.76 1.81 -22.47
N GLU A 46 -6.52 1.20 -23.38
CA GLU A 46 -6.09 -0.03 -24.06
C GLU A 46 -4.94 0.23 -25.06
N GLU A 47 -4.93 1.39 -25.70
CA GLU A 47 -3.81 1.83 -26.52
C GLU A 47 -2.52 1.90 -25.69
N PHE A 48 -2.57 2.54 -24.51
CA PHE A 48 -1.39 2.65 -23.63
C PHE A 48 -0.94 1.30 -23.08
N ARG A 49 -1.87 0.43 -22.69
CA ARG A 49 -1.55 -0.94 -22.27
C ARG A 49 -0.84 -1.72 -23.38
N SER A 50 -1.35 -1.62 -24.60
CA SER A 50 -0.72 -2.23 -25.78
C SER A 50 0.69 -1.70 -26.05
N ARG A 51 0.89 -0.39 -25.96
CA ARG A 51 2.20 0.25 -26.13
C ARG A 51 3.20 -0.17 -25.06
N LEU A 52 2.75 -0.30 -23.80
CA LEU A 52 3.57 -0.86 -22.71
C LEU A 52 3.97 -2.31 -22.99
N ALA A 53 3.03 -3.15 -23.46
CA ALA A 53 3.31 -4.54 -23.83
C ALA A 53 4.33 -4.64 -24.98
N ASN A 54 4.36 -3.64 -25.86
CA ASN A 54 5.33 -3.50 -26.97
C ASN A 54 6.67 -2.88 -26.54
N GLY A 55 6.88 -2.64 -25.24
CA GLY A 55 8.17 -2.19 -24.69
C GLY A 55 8.32 -0.68 -24.52
N GLU A 56 7.27 0.11 -24.72
CA GLU A 56 7.28 1.52 -24.37
C GLU A 56 7.25 1.71 -22.85
N THR A 57 7.89 2.74 -22.33
CA THR A 57 7.99 2.98 -20.89
C THR A 57 6.90 3.92 -20.39
N LEU A 58 6.52 3.79 -19.10
CA LEU A 58 5.60 4.73 -18.46
C LEU A 58 6.04 6.19 -18.57
N GLN A 59 7.34 6.46 -18.57
CA GLN A 59 7.89 7.81 -18.75
C GLN A 59 7.63 8.39 -20.14
N GLN A 60 7.60 7.55 -21.16
CA GLN A 60 7.29 7.96 -22.53
C GLN A 60 5.79 8.23 -22.69
N LEU A 61 4.94 7.41 -22.06
CA LEU A 61 3.49 7.55 -22.07
C LEU A 61 2.99 8.70 -21.18
N LEU A 62 3.75 9.13 -20.17
CA LEU A 62 3.33 10.09 -19.16
C LEU A 62 2.63 11.35 -19.72
N PRO A 63 3.17 12.04 -20.76
CA PRO A 63 2.50 13.24 -21.25
C PRO A 63 1.11 12.97 -21.83
N GLU A 64 0.92 11.90 -22.57
CA GLU A 64 -0.35 11.50 -23.17
C GLU A 64 -1.32 10.99 -22.10
N ALA A 65 -0.86 10.15 -21.18
CA ALA A 65 -1.66 9.65 -20.07
C ALA A 65 -2.18 10.80 -19.19
N PHE A 66 -1.34 11.79 -18.87
CA PHE A 66 -1.76 12.95 -18.09
C PHE A 66 -2.73 13.86 -18.85
N ALA A 67 -2.57 14.00 -20.16
CA ALA A 67 -3.54 14.70 -21.01
C ALA A 67 -4.89 13.97 -21.01
N THR A 68 -4.88 12.64 -21.10
CA THR A 68 -6.09 11.79 -21.01
C THR A 68 -6.83 12.00 -19.69
N VAL A 69 -6.13 11.90 -18.55
CA VAL A 69 -6.72 12.10 -17.22
C VAL A 69 -7.23 13.53 -17.04
N ARG A 70 -6.51 14.53 -17.54
CA ARG A 70 -6.93 15.93 -17.47
C ARG A 70 -8.24 16.16 -18.20
N GLU A 71 -8.36 15.63 -19.43
CA GLU A 71 -9.57 15.77 -20.23
C GLU A 71 -10.74 14.97 -19.63
N ALA A 72 -10.49 13.74 -19.16
CA ALA A 72 -11.49 12.95 -18.46
C ALA A 72 -11.98 13.65 -17.17
N GLY A 73 -11.07 14.24 -16.40
CA GLY A 73 -11.42 15.01 -15.20
C GLY A 73 -12.31 16.22 -15.50
N LYS A 74 -12.02 16.92 -16.61
CA LYS A 74 -12.83 18.03 -17.09
C LYS A 74 -14.24 17.58 -17.48
N ARG A 75 -14.38 16.46 -18.21
CA ARG A 75 -15.68 15.95 -18.67
C ARG A 75 -16.51 15.35 -17.55
N VAL A 76 -15.90 14.51 -16.72
CA VAL A 76 -16.63 13.68 -15.75
C VAL A 76 -16.83 14.40 -14.42
N LEU A 77 -15.77 15.08 -13.93
CA LEU A 77 -15.78 15.74 -12.62
C LEU A 77 -16.04 17.26 -12.74
N GLY A 78 -16.02 17.84 -13.93
CA GLY A 78 -16.02 19.30 -14.12
C GLY A 78 -14.74 19.98 -13.64
N MET A 79 -13.66 19.21 -13.38
CA MET A 79 -12.42 19.67 -12.79
C MET A 79 -11.25 19.46 -13.74
N ARG A 80 -10.67 20.56 -14.23
CA ARG A 80 -9.46 20.53 -15.05
C ARG A 80 -8.24 20.65 -14.16
N HIS A 81 -7.29 19.72 -14.27
CA HIS A 81 -6.04 19.80 -13.56
C HIS A 81 -5.21 21.04 -13.92
N PHE A 82 -4.75 21.78 -12.94
CA PHE A 82 -3.84 22.91 -13.11
C PHE A 82 -2.41 22.45 -13.36
N ASP A 83 -1.58 23.32 -13.92
CA ASP A 83 -0.18 23.03 -14.23
C ASP A 83 0.63 22.60 -12.99
N VAL A 84 0.35 23.19 -11.84
CA VAL A 84 0.98 22.80 -10.55
C VAL A 84 0.58 21.39 -10.12
N GLN A 85 -0.64 20.96 -10.40
CA GLN A 85 -1.12 19.60 -10.11
C GLN A 85 -0.48 18.58 -11.06
N LEU A 86 -0.26 18.91 -12.33
CA LEU A 86 0.52 18.06 -13.24
C LEU A 86 1.96 17.88 -12.73
N ILE A 87 2.57 18.94 -12.21
CA ILE A 87 3.91 18.87 -11.60
C ILE A 87 3.88 17.94 -10.37
N GLY A 88 2.89 18.10 -9.49
CA GLY A 88 2.69 17.24 -8.32
C GLY A 88 2.55 15.76 -8.72
N GLY A 89 1.70 15.46 -9.71
CA GLY A 89 1.54 14.12 -10.25
C GLY A 89 2.84 13.52 -10.80
N MET A 90 3.63 14.31 -11.53
CA MET A 90 4.94 13.87 -12.04
C MET A 90 5.94 13.60 -10.91
N VAL A 91 5.93 14.39 -9.83
CA VAL A 91 6.78 14.18 -8.65
C VAL A 91 6.42 12.85 -7.99
N LEU A 92 5.13 12.58 -7.79
CA LEU A 92 4.62 11.34 -7.20
C LEU A 92 4.95 10.12 -8.10
N THR A 93 4.79 10.24 -9.42
CA THR A 93 5.19 9.19 -10.37
C THR A 93 6.68 8.83 -10.25
N ASN A 94 7.53 9.80 -9.94
CA ASN A 94 8.96 9.59 -9.72
C ASN A 94 9.28 9.07 -8.29
N ARG A 95 8.29 8.62 -7.53
CA ARG A 95 8.42 8.10 -6.16
C ARG A 95 9.06 9.11 -5.21
N CYS A 96 8.69 10.36 -5.36
CA CYS A 96 9.13 11.47 -4.52
C CYS A 96 7.96 12.06 -3.74
N ILE A 97 8.26 12.83 -2.71
CA ILE A 97 7.26 13.56 -1.92
C ILE A 97 6.87 14.82 -2.67
N ALA A 98 5.56 15.00 -2.90
CA ALA A 98 4.99 16.24 -3.42
C ALA A 98 4.35 17.01 -2.26
N GLU A 99 5.00 18.07 -1.81
CA GLU A 99 4.44 18.98 -0.82
C GLU A 99 3.46 19.94 -1.51
N MET A 100 2.19 19.85 -1.10
CA MET A 100 1.11 20.70 -1.58
C MET A 100 0.32 21.23 -0.39
N ARG A 101 -0.05 22.52 -0.44
CA ARG A 101 -0.84 23.15 0.62
C ARG A 101 -2.26 22.59 0.66
N THR A 102 -2.88 22.70 1.83
CA THR A 102 -4.31 22.40 1.98
C THR A 102 -5.14 23.23 1.01
N GLY A 103 -6.09 22.60 0.33
CA GLY A 103 -6.93 23.26 -0.68
C GLY A 103 -6.35 23.31 -2.10
N GLU A 104 -5.11 22.89 -2.34
CA GLU A 104 -4.51 22.85 -3.69
C GLU A 104 -4.95 21.64 -4.55
N GLY A 105 -5.89 20.83 -4.06
CA GLY A 105 -6.47 19.72 -4.81
C GLY A 105 -5.58 18.49 -4.86
N LYS A 106 -5.00 18.08 -3.72
CA LYS A 106 -4.18 16.85 -3.61
C LYS A 106 -4.94 15.61 -4.09
N THR A 107 -6.21 15.46 -3.71
CA THR A 107 -7.06 14.33 -4.12
C THR A 107 -7.19 14.22 -5.63
N LEU A 108 -7.38 15.35 -6.33
CA LEU A 108 -7.43 15.39 -7.79
C LEU A 108 -6.04 15.12 -8.41
N THR A 109 -4.98 15.68 -7.82
CA THR A 109 -3.60 15.43 -8.26
C THR A 109 -3.24 13.95 -8.23
N ALA A 110 -3.71 13.21 -7.22
CA ALA A 110 -3.47 11.79 -7.05
C ALA A 110 -3.98 10.94 -8.23
N THR A 111 -5.01 11.40 -8.94
CA THR A 111 -5.58 10.65 -10.09
C THR A 111 -4.56 10.47 -11.22
N LEU A 112 -3.66 11.42 -11.42
CA LEU A 112 -2.66 11.41 -12.48
C LEU A 112 -1.65 10.24 -12.33
N PRO A 113 -0.90 10.14 -11.22
CA PRO A 113 0.03 9.02 -11.03
C PRO A 113 -0.70 7.70 -10.86
N CYS A 114 -1.89 7.66 -10.21
CA CYS A 114 -2.64 6.43 -10.03
C CYS A 114 -3.05 5.82 -11.36
N TYR A 115 -3.60 6.61 -12.29
CA TYR A 115 -3.95 6.15 -13.63
C TYR A 115 -2.72 5.62 -14.37
N LEU A 116 -1.64 6.42 -14.44
CA LEU A 116 -0.43 6.03 -15.16
C LEU A 116 0.16 4.71 -14.64
N MET A 117 0.27 4.57 -13.32
CA MET A 117 0.84 3.37 -12.70
C MET A 117 -0.09 2.15 -12.81
N ALA A 118 -1.41 2.36 -12.84
CA ALA A 118 -2.39 1.29 -13.01
C ALA A 118 -2.33 0.64 -14.42
N LEU A 119 -1.83 1.34 -15.42
CA LEU A 119 -1.64 0.78 -16.77
C LEU A 119 -0.79 -0.50 -16.80
N GLU A 120 0.13 -0.66 -15.83
CA GLU A 120 0.95 -1.88 -15.72
C GLU A 120 0.17 -3.11 -15.23
N GLY A 121 -1.06 -2.96 -14.75
CA GLY A 121 -1.87 -4.06 -14.23
C GLY A 121 -1.37 -4.68 -12.90
N LYS A 122 -0.41 -4.06 -12.24
CA LYS A 122 0.18 -4.55 -10.98
C LYS A 122 -0.60 -4.16 -9.72
N GLY A 123 -1.62 -3.31 -9.87
CA GLY A 123 -2.36 -2.72 -8.76
C GLY A 123 -1.68 -1.49 -8.15
N VAL A 124 -2.49 -0.48 -7.89
CA VAL A 124 -2.10 0.78 -7.25
C VAL A 124 -2.83 0.88 -5.92
N HIS A 125 -2.11 1.19 -4.86
CA HIS A 125 -2.68 1.40 -3.53
C HIS A 125 -2.64 2.89 -3.19
N VAL A 126 -3.80 3.47 -2.89
CA VAL A 126 -3.92 4.82 -2.32
C VAL A 126 -4.16 4.68 -0.83
N VAL A 127 -3.16 5.08 -0.04
CA VAL A 127 -3.10 4.87 1.40
C VAL A 127 -3.54 6.12 2.12
N THR A 128 -4.54 6.00 2.99
CA THR A 128 -5.09 7.10 3.79
C THR A 128 -5.00 6.80 5.29
N VAL A 129 -5.18 7.81 6.13
CA VAL A 129 -5.11 7.67 7.59
C VAL A 129 -6.36 7.03 8.21
N ASN A 130 -7.52 7.09 7.53
CA ASN A 130 -8.76 6.55 8.05
C ASN A 130 -9.72 6.09 6.95
N ASP A 131 -10.74 5.34 7.35
CA ASP A 131 -11.75 4.75 6.49
C ASP A 131 -12.66 5.78 5.81
N TYR A 132 -12.96 6.88 6.49
CA TYR A 132 -13.75 7.98 5.91
C TYR A 132 -13.04 8.57 4.68
N LEU A 133 -11.76 8.89 4.79
CA LEU A 133 -10.97 9.41 3.67
C LEU A 133 -10.84 8.39 2.55
N ALA A 134 -10.60 7.11 2.87
CA ALA A 134 -10.52 6.05 1.87
C ALA A 134 -11.81 5.95 1.05
N ARG A 135 -12.98 5.99 1.70
CA ARG A 135 -14.27 5.97 1.01
C ARG A 135 -14.52 7.23 0.21
N ARG A 136 -14.39 8.40 0.84
CA ARG A 136 -14.65 9.71 0.23
C ARG A 136 -13.83 9.92 -1.04
N ASP A 137 -12.53 9.65 -0.97
CA ASP A 137 -11.62 9.90 -2.08
C ASP A 137 -11.81 8.86 -3.20
N ALA A 138 -12.12 7.61 -2.84
CA ALA A 138 -12.52 6.61 -3.81
C ALA A 138 -13.82 7.00 -4.53
N GLU A 139 -14.86 7.40 -3.80
CA GLU A 139 -16.15 7.81 -4.38
C GLU A 139 -16.00 9.05 -5.26
N THR A 140 -15.19 10.01 -4.85
CA THR A 140 -14.93 11.24 -5.61
C THR A 140 -14.22 10.95 -6.94
N ASN A 141 -13.23 10.06 -6.94
CA ASN A 141 -12.38 9.80 -8.11
C ASN A 141 -12.87 8.61 -8.95
N ARG A 142 -13.72 7.74 -8.42
CA ARG A 142 -14.27 6.56 -9.11
C ARG A 142 -14.87 6.89 -10.47
N PRO A 143 -15.73 7.92 -10.64
CA PRO A 143 -16.32 8.24 -11.94
C PRO A 143 -15.26 8.50 -13.02
N LEU A 144 -14.17 9.18 -12.66
CA LEU A 144 -13.06 9.46 -13.59
C LEU A 144 -12.34 8.18 -13.99
N PHE A 145 -12.02 7.32 -13.03
CA PHE A 145 -11.29 6.07 -13.30
C PHE A 145 -12.15 5.09 -14.09
N GLU A 146 -13.41 4.91 -13.72
CA GLU A 146 -14.35 4.04 -14.45
C GLU A 146 -14.64 4.54 -15.86
N PHE A 147 -14.71 5.87 -16.06
CA PHE A 147 -14.80 6.45 -17.40
C PHE A 147 -13.61 6.05 -18.27
N LEU A 148 -12.42 5.96 -17.70
CA LEU A 148 -11.21 5.53 -18.40
C LEU A 148 -11.02 4.01 -18.42
N GLY A 149 -12.01 3.22 -17.98
CA GLY A 149 -11.96 1.75 -17.99
C GLY A 149 -11.10 1.13 -16.89
N MET A 150 -10.84 1.86 -15.81
CA MET A 150 -10.14 1.35 -14.63
C MET A 150 -11.12 0.96 -13.53
N THR A 151 -10.80 -0.10 -12.79
CA THR A 151 -11.58 -0.56 -11.64
C THR A 151 -11.07 0.06 -10.34
N VAL A 152 -12.00 0.37 -9.41
CA VAL A 152 -11.69 1.00 -8.12
C VAL A 152 -12.24 0.17 -6.98
N GLY A 153 -11.35 -0.31 -6.10
CA GLY A 153 -11.68 -1.00 -4.87
C GLY A 153 -11.50 -0.11 -3.64
N VAL A 154 -12.19 -0.46 -2.54
CA VAL A 154 -12.01 0.19 -1.24
C VAL A 154 -11.82 -0.89 -0.19
N ASN A 155 -10.70 -0.85 0.52
CA ASN A 155 -10.39 -1.78 1.61
C ASN A 155 -10.34 -1.02 2.94
N ILE A 156 -11.27 -1.34 3.81
CA ILE A 156 -11.49 -0.70 5.10
C ILE A 156 -11.79 -1.75 6.17
N PRO A 157 -11.71 -1.41 7.45
CA PRO A 157 -12.03 -2.32 8.54
C PRO A 157 -13.41 -2.97 8.41
N GLY A 158 -13.52 -4.24 8.78
CA GLY A 158 -14.77 -4.97 8.82
C GLY A 158 -15.26 -5.58 7.51
N LEU A 159 -14.51 -5.51 6.44
CA LEU A 159 -14.85 -6.19 5.19
C LEU A 159 -14.65 -7.71 5.30
N PRO A 160 -15.57 -8.51 4.74
CA PRO A 160 -15.37 -9.95 4.63
C PRO A 160 -14.20 -10.30 3.68
N PRO A 161 -13.60 -11.50 3.83
CA PRO A 161 -12.44 -11.92 3.05
C PRO A 161 -12.61 -11.81 1.53
N GLU A 162 -13.78 -12.16 1.00
CA GLU A 162 -14.10 -12.10 -0.42
C GLU A 162 -14.06 -10.63 -0.92
N ALA A 163 -14.71 -9.72 -0.21
CA ALA A 163 -14.74 -8.30 -0.57
C ALA A 163 -13.35 -7.66 -0.49
N LYS A 164 -12.49 -8.11 0.43
CA LYS A 164 -11.09 -7.67 0.48
C LYS A 164 -10.32 -8.14 -0.76
N ARG A 165 -10.48 -9.41 -1.17
CA ARG A 165 -9.84 -9.94 -2.39
C ARG A 165 -10.30 -9.18 -3.63
N GLU A 166 -11.61 -8.90 -3.74
CA GLU A 166 -12.16 -8.08 -4.83
C GLU A 166 -11.58 -6.67 -4.83
N ALA A 167 -11.48 -6.02 -3.65
CA ALA A 167 -10.89 -4.70 -3.53
C ALA A 167 -9.42 -4.67 -3.97
N TYR A 168 -8.62 -5.67 -3.60
CA TYR A 168 -7.23 -5.80 -4.03
C TYR A 168 -7.08 -6.24 -5.49
N ALA A 169 -8.10 -6.87 -6.08
CA ALA A 169 -8.11 -7.23 -7.49
C ALA A 169 -8.34 -6.03 -8.42
N ALA A 170 -8.87 -4.93 -7.90
CA ALA A 170 -9.07 -3.69 -8.66
C ALA A 170 -7.74 -3.06 -9.16
N ASP A 171 -7.80 -2.27 -10.21
CA ASP A 171 -6.64 -1.53 -10.73
C ASP A 171 -6.11 -0.52 -9.70
N ILE A 172 -7.02 0.13 -8.97
CA ILE A 172 -6.72 1.12 -7.95
C ILE A 172 -7.50 0.78 -6.68
N THR A 173 -6.78 0.58 -5.57
CA THR A 173 -7.36 0.23 -4.26
C THR A 173 -7.10 1.35 -3.27
N TYR A 174 -8.16 1.96 -2.76
CA TYR A 174 -8.10 2.89 -1.63
C TYR A 174 -8.17 2.10 -0.33
N ALA A 175 -7.24 2.34 0.59
CA ALA A 175 -7.19 1.61 1.85
C ALA A 175 -6.60 2.46 2.98
N THR A 176 -6.90 2.09 4.22
CA THR A 176 -6.20 2.65 5.37
C THR A 176 -4.82 2.01 5.53
N ASN A 177 -3.87 2.76 6.07
CA ASN A 177 -2.53 2.25 6.38
C ASN A 177 -2.57 1.01 7.27
N SER A 178 -3.43 1.00 8.30
CA SER A 178 -3.58 -0.11 9.24
C SER A 178 -4.14 -1.37 8.56
N GLU A 179 -5.19 -1.26 7.73
CA GLU A 179 -5.74 -2.44 7.03
C GLU A 179 -4.75 -3.06 6.04
N LEU A 180 -4.01 -2.23 5.31
CA LEU A 180 -2.93 -2.73 4.44
C LEU A 180 -1.88 -3.51 5.23
N GLY A 181 -1.48 -2.99 6.39
CA GLY A 181 -0.52 -3.65 7.26
C GLY A 181 -1.07 -4.93 7.91
N PHE A 182 -2.32 -4.91 8.40
CA PHE A 182 -2.96 -6.11 8.95
C PHE A 182 -3.17 -7.18 7.89
N ASP A 183 -3.59 -6.80 6.69
CA ASP A 183 -3.77 -7.76 5.60
C ASP A 183 -2.42 -8.36 5.15
N TYR A 184 -1.35 -7.57 5.14
CA TYR A 184 0.00 -8.09 4.92
C TYR A 184 0.42 -9.12 5.98
N LEU A 185 0.12 -8.86 7.25
CA LEU A 185 0.39 -9.82 8.33
C LEU A 185 -0.46 -11.10 8.18
N ARG A 186 -1.75 -10.96 7.85
CA ARG A 186 -2.65 -12.11 7.60
C ARG A 186 -2.15 -12.96 6.43
N ASP A 187 -1.73 -12.31 5.33
CA ASP A 187 -1.19 -13.00 4.15
C ASP A 187 0.09 -13.78 4.44
N ASN A 188 0.90 -13.30 5.41
CA ASN A 188 2.09 -14.04 5.87
C ASN A 188 1.74 -15.21 6.79
N LEU A 189 0.53 -15.26 7.36
CA LEU A 189 0.02 -16.36 8.17
C LEU A 189 -0.84 -17.34 7.34
N ALA A 190 -1.14 -17.02 6.09
CA ALA A 190 -1.96 -17.84 5.21
C ALA A 190 -1.29 -19.18 4.90
N HIS A 191 -2.06 -20.26 4.96
CA HIS A 191 -1.57 -21.61 4.66
C HIS A 191 -1.48 -21.90 3.16
N SER A 192 -2.26 -21.17 2.35
CA SER A 192 -2.28 -21.33 0.89
C SER A 192 -2.25 -19.97 0.18
N LYS A 193 -1.93 -19.97 -1.12
CA LYS A 193 -1.91 -18.74 -1.93
C LYS A 193 -3.31 -18.18 -2.15
N GLU A 194 -4.30 -19.02 -2.18
CA GLU A 194 -5.72 -18.71 -2.41
C GLU A 194 -6.33 -17.98 -1.22
N GLU A 195 -5.78 -18.13 -0.03
CA GLU A 195 -6.20 -17.44 1.17
C GLU A 195 -5.69 -16.00 1.24
N ARG A 196 -4.68 -15.64 0.45
CA ARG A 196 -4.10 -14.29 0.46
C ARG A 196 -5.06 -13.26 -0.11
N PHE A 197 -5.01 -12.07 0.45
CA PHE A 197 -5.78 -10.91 0.01
C PHE A 197 -5.01 -10.09 -1.02
N GLN A 198 -3.75 -9.78 -0.69
CA GLN A 198 -2.91 -8.90 -1.48
C GLN A 198 -2.27 -9.67 -2.64
N ARG A 199 -2.12 -8.97 -3.76
CA ARG A 199 -1.33 -9.46 -4.90
C ARG A 199 0.02 -8.73 -4.95
N HIS A 200 0.40 -8.14 -6.05
CA HIS A 200 1.65 -7.42 -6.17
C HIS A 200 1.63 -6.07 -5.43
N LEU A 201 2.74 -5.72 -4.80
CA LEU A 201 2.99 -4.39 -4.26
C LEU A 201 3.63 -3.54 -5.38
N GLY A 202 2.82 -3.12 -6.36
CA GLY A 202 3.29 -2.42 -7.55
C GLY A 202 3.64 -0.97 -7.26
N TYR A 203 2.66 -0.19 -6.79
CA TYR A 203 2.80 1.22 -6.47
C TYR A 203 1.91 1.59 -5.29
N ALA A 204 2.43 2.42 -4.39
CA ALA A 204 1.67 3.01 -3.29
C ALA A 204 1.80 4.53 -3.32
N LEU A 205 0.65 5.20 -3.28
CA LEU A 205 0.54 6.64 -3.05
C LEU A 205 0.06 6.83 -1.61
N VAL A 206 0.90 7.43 -0.78
CA VAL A 206 0.58 7.66 0.64
C VAL A 206 0.14 9.10 0.80
N ASP A 207 -1.13 9.33 1.16
CA ASP A 207 -1.62 10.65 1.53
C ASP A 207 -1.38 10.90 3.02
N GLU A 208 -1.21 12.17 3.40
CA GLU A 208 -0.88 12.58 4.77
C GLU A 208 0.31 11.79 5.35
N VAL A 209 1.40 11.76 4.58
CA VAL A 209 2.60 10.95 4.86
C VAL A 209 3.27 11.27 6.21
N ASP A 210 3.13 12.48 6.70
CA ASP A 210 3.58 12.93 8.01
C ASP A 210 2.84 12.21 9.14
N SER A 211 1.51 12.14 9.08
CA SER A 211 0.72 11.35 10.03
C SER A 211 1.08 9.86 9.99
N ILE A 212 1.14 9.27 8.81
CA ILE A 212 1.31 7.81 8.66
C ILE A 212 2.73 7.36 8.98
N LEU A 213 3.74 8.05 8.44
CA LEU A 213 5.14 7.60 8.51
C LEU A 213 5.98 8.28 9.60
N ILE A 214 5.44 9.30 10.28
CA ILE A 214 6.14 10.01 11.36
C ILE A 214 5.35 9.87 12.65
N ASP A 215 4.14 10.41 12.74
CA ASP A 215 3.38 10.47 14.00
C ASP A 215 2.97 9.07 14.49
N GLU A 216 2.47 8.23 13.60
CA GLU A 216 2.02 6.87 13.91
C GLU A 216 3.08 5.78 13.59
N ALA A 217 4.29 6.16 13.21
CA ALA A 217 5.33 5.23 12.76
C ALA A 217 5.71 4.13 13.77
N ARG A 218 5.49 4.37 15.06
CA ARG A 218 5.82 3.44 16.14
C ARG A 218 4.61 2.66 16.66
N THR A 219 3.42 2.87 16.10
CA THR A 219 2.22 2.12 16.51
C THR A 219 2.32 0.68 16.01
N PRO A 220 2.46 -0.32 16.90
CA PRO A 220 2.61 -1.70 16.46
C PRO A 220 1.30 -2.24 15.91
N LEU A 221 1.38 -2.98 14.80
CA LEU A 221 0.28 -3.80 14.31
C LEU A 221 0.35 -5.16 14.97
N ILE A 222 -0.62 -5.48 15.83
CA ILE A 222 -0.64 -6.73 16.60
C ILE A 222 -1.83 -7.56 16.17
N ILE A 223 -1.58 -8.80 15.73
CA ILE A 223 -2.61 -9.83 15.55
C ILE A 223 -2.48 -10.79 16.75
N SER A 224 -3.51 -10.84 17.58
CA SER A 224 -3.59 -11.81 18.68
C SER A 224 -4.86 -12.65 18.51
N GLY A 225 -4.72 -13.96 18.69
CA GLY A 225 -5.85 -14.85 18.88
C GLY A 225 -6.26 -14.93 20.35
N GLN A 226 -7.47 -15.41 20.63
CA GLN A 226 -7.78 -15.88 21.98
C GLN A 226 -6.81 -17.00 22.32
N ALA A 227 -6.07 -16.85 23.42
CA ALA A 227 -5.39 -18.00 24.02
C ALA A 227 -6.45 -19.02 24.37
N GLU A 228 -6.25 -20.28 23.99
CA GLU A 228 -7.07 -21.36 24.51
C GLU A 228 -7.03 -21.25 26.03
N ASP A 229 -8.21 -21.14 26.65
CA ASP A 229 -8.30 -21.11 28.09
C ASP A 229 -7.98 -22.50 28.63
N SER A 230 -6.70 -22.72 28.86
CA SER A 230 -6.19 -23.97 29.43
C SER A 230 -6.27 -23.98 30.96
N SER A 231 -6.99 -23.04 31.58
CA SER A 231 -7.11 -22.94 33.04
C SER A 231 -7.60 -24.24 33.66
N GLU A 232 -8.56 -24.93 33.03
CA GLU A 232 -9.04 -26.26 33.52
C GLU A 232 -7.94 -27.30 33.45
N LEU A 233 -7.11 -27.32 32.39
CA LEU A 233 -5.98 -28.21 32.24
C LEU A 233 -4.93 -27.93 33.32
N TYR A 234 -4.58 -26.67 33.57
CA TYR A 234 -3.65 -26.31 34.65
C TYR A 234 -4.17 -26.71 36.01
N ILE A 235 -5.47 -26.54 36.30
CA ILE A 235 -6.08 -26.99 37.56
C ILE A 235 -6.03 -28.51 37.69
N ALA A 236 -6.31 -29.24 36.60
CA ALA A 236 -6.24 -30.69 36.58
C ALA A 236 -4.83 -31.20 36.81
N VAL A 237 -3.84 -30.64 36.10
CA VAL A 237 -2.41 -31.00 36.27
C VAL A 237 -1.89 -30.65 37.66
N ASN A 238 -2.30 -29.49 38.21
CA ASN A 238 -1.87 -29.07 39.56
C ASN A 238 -2.33 -30.05 40.65
N LYS A 239 -3.45 -30.76 40.47
CA LYS A 239 -3.91 -31.81 41.40
C LYS A 239 -3.01 -33.04 41.42
N LEU A 240 -2.21 -33.26 40.36
CA LEU A 240 -1.27 -34.37 40.26
C LEU A 240 0.05 -34.09 40.97
N ILE A 241 0.45 -32.81 41.03
CA ILE A 241 1.76 -32.40 41.60
C ILE A 241 2.01 -32.95 43.01
N PRO A 242 1.02 -32.93 43.97
CA PRO A 242 1.25 -33.48 45.29
C PRO A 242 1.49 -35.01 45.32
N ASN A 243 1.12 -35.71 44.26
CA ASN A 243 1.28 -37.16 44.15
C ASN A 243 2.62 -37.54 43.46
N LEU A 244 3.37 -36.56 42.97
CA LEU A 244 4.65 -36.81 42.35
C LEU A 244 5.71 -37.05 43.42
N ILE A 245 6.52 -38.11 43.24
CA ILE A 245 7.59 -38.46 44.13
C ILE A 245 8.87 -37.79 43.61
N LYS A 246 9.49 -36.98 44.46
CA LYS A 246 10.74 -36.30 44.11
C LYS A 246 11.85 -37.33 43.90
N GLN A 247 12.48 -37.36 42.74
CA GLN A 247 13.66 -38.16 42.47
C GLN A 247 14.86 -37.61 43.23
N GLU A 248 15.46 -38.43 44.10
CA GLU A 248 16.59 -38.01 44.96
C GLU A 248 17.97 -38.25 44.30
N LYS A 249 18.05 -39.19 43.37
CA LYS A 249 19.28 -39.52 42.64
C LYS A 249 19.08 -39.42 41.13
N GLU A 250 20.12 -38.99 40.42
CA GLU A 250 20.12 -38.96 38.95
C GLU A 250 20.20 -40.40 38.41
N ASP A 251 19.50 -40.68 37.31
CA ASP A 251 19.59 -41.96 36.59
C ASP A 251 21.01 -42.15 36.04
N THR A 252 21.53 -43.35 36.20
CA THR A 252 22.76 -43.82 35.58
C THR A 252 22.47 -45.09 34.78
N GLU A 253 23.45 -45.59 34.00
CA GLU A 253 23.29 -46.83 33.23
C GLU A 253 22.95 -48.05 34.11
N GLU A 254 23.33 -48.04 35.37
CA GLU A 254 23.10 -49.12 36.33
C GLU A 254 21.96 -48.87 37.32
N TYR A 255 21.41 -47.66 37.38
CA TYR A 255 20.37 -47.28 38.34
C TYR A 255 19.28 -46.39 37.69
N THR A 256 18.08 -46.89 37.67
CA THR A 256 16.88 -46.12 37.34
C THR A 256 16.28 -45.58 38.63
N GLY A 257 16.30 -44.26 38.85
CA GLY A 257 15.83 -43.64 40.09
C GLY A 257 14.38 -43.92 40.43
N GLU A 258 14.07 -44.03 41.72
CA GLU A 258 12.72 -44.13 42.23
C GLU A 258 12.12 -42.72 42.34
N GLY A 259 11.36 -42.31 41.36
CA GLY A 259 10.68 -41.02 41.36
C GLY A 259 10.24 -40.57 39.99
N ASP A 260 9.34 -39.58 39.96
CA ASP A 260 8.83 -39.03 38.71
C ASP A 260 9.87 -38.13 38.06
N ARG A 261 10.16 -38.39 36.78
CA ARG A 261 11.13 -37.60 35.99
C ARG A 261 10.59 -36.22 35.68
N SER A 262 11.30 -35.16 36.06
CA SER A 262 11.05 -33.82 35.53
C SER A 262 12.00 -33.52 34.38
N GLU A 263 11.45 -33.18 33.22
CA GLU A 263 12.24 -32.75 32.03
C GLU A 263 12.80 -31.32 32.16
N GLU A 264 12.51 -30.61 33.25
CA GLU A 264 12.95 -29.20 33.42
C GLU A 264 14.47 -28.98 33.29
N ARG A 265 15.28 -29.98 33.54
CA ARG A 265 16.75 -29.87 33.38
C ARG A 265 17.19 -29.84 31.92
N ARG A 266 16.46 -30.44 30.99
CA ARG A 266 16.80 -30.40 29.56
C ARG A 266 16.46 -29.04 28.92
N VAL A 267 15.28 -28.49 29.19
CA VAL A 267 14.85 -27.21 28.66
C VAL A 267 15.75 -26.06 29.16
N GLY A 268 16.17 -26.08 30.42
CA GLY A 268 17.04 -25.05 30.98
C GLY A 268 18.49 -25.05 30.43
N LYS A 269 19.00 -26.19 29.98
CA LYS A 269 20.35 -26.29 29.37
C LYS A 269 20.31 -25.85 27.87
N GLU A 270 19.28 -26.21 27.13
CA GLU A 270 19.14 -25.81 25.72
C GLU A 270 18.87 -24.32 25.54
N CYS A 271 18.14 -23.69 26.46
CA CYS A 271 17.96 -22.23 26.43
C CYS A 271 19.24 -21.45 26.73
N ARG A 272 20.13 -21.96 27.61
CA ARG A 272 21.40 -21.26 27.91
C ARG A 272 22.43 -21.37 26.79
N SER A 273 22.41 -22.41 25.96
CA SER A 273 23.35 -22.56 24.85
C SER A 273 23.00 -21.78 23.59
N ARG A 274 21.78 -21.18 23.50
CA ARG A 274 21.36 -20.33 22.39
C ARG A 274 21.55 -18.81 22.61
N TRP A 275 22.01 -18.42 23.81
CA TRP A 275 22.19 -17.01 24.19
C TRP A 275 23.63 -16.69 24.65
N SER A 276 24.61 -17.52 24.32
CA SER A 276 26.04 -17.26 24.51
C SER A 276 26.77 -17.11 23.18
#